data_7fac7e81426bfe01c5dac9422cae449d
#
_entry.id   7fac7e81426bfe01c5dac9422cae449d
#
_cell.length_a   1.000
_cell.length_b   1.000
_cell.length_c   1.000
_cell.angle_alpha   90.00
_cell.angle_beta   90.00
_cell.angle_gamma   90.00
#
_symmetry.space_group_name_H-M   'P 1'
#
loop_
_entity.id
_entity.type
_entity.pdbx_description
1 polymer ?
#
loop_
_entity_poly.entity_id
_entity_poly.type
_entity_poly.pdbx_seq_one_letter_code
_entity_poly.pdbx_strand_id
1 'polypeptide(L)'
;MTDNQSYKIILNPTSGRGSAGRAVPQIENLLRAYGLNFEIVKTEYPWHAAELARKATTDGFDVVVAAGGDGTVNETINGLMDAKEAGNLLPALGVLSVGRGNDFAFSMGIPTELEAGCKTLASNQRRCIDIGRVVGGLYPQGRYFGNGVGIGFDAVVGFEALKLKR
;
A
#
# COMPACT_ATOMS: atom_id res chain seq x y z
N MET A 1 16.16 -7.35 -21.04
CA MET A 1 17.04 -6.89 -19.93
C MET A 1 16.12 -6.74 -18.72
N THR A 2 16.21 -7.64 -17.76
CA THR A 2 15.48 -7.49 -16.49
C THR A 2 16.13 -6.34 -15.76
N ASP A 3 15.46 -5.18 -15.73
CA ASP A 3 15.84 -4.07 -14.84
C ASP A 3 15.97 -4.65 -13.44
N ASN A 4 17.15 -4.51 -12.85
CA ASN A 4 17.49 -5.03 -11.52
C ASN A 4 16.82 -4.16 -10.43
N GLN A 5 15.51 -3.93 -10.58
CA GLN A 5 14.74 -3.11 -9.65
C GLN A 5 14.58 -3.82 -8.32
N SER A 6 14.71 -3.07 -7.24
CA SER A 6 14.52 -3.51 -5.87
C SER A 6 13.11 -3.21 -5.37
N TYR A 7 12.46 -4.23 -4.80
CA TYR A 7 11.07 -4.14 -4.31
C TYR A 7 11.03 -4.29 -2.80
N LYS A 8 10.42 -3.34 -2.10
CA LYS A 8 10.08 -3.49 -0.67
C LYS A 8 8.61 -3.82 -0.53
N ILE A 9 8.29 -5.03 -0.10
CA ILE A 9 6.92 -5.50 0.12
C ILE A 9 6.54 -5.25 1.57
N ILE A 10 5.66 -4.30 1.82
CA ILE A 10 5.12 -4.00 3.15
C ILE A 10 3.81 -4.76 3.32
N LEU A 11 3.84 -5.82 4.09
CA LEU A 11 2.72 -6.74 4.25
C LEU A 11 2.02 -6.54 5.60
N ASN A 12 0.71 -6.29 5.54
CA ASN A 12 -0.11 -6.27 6.76
C ASN A 12 -0.67 -7.68 7.02
N PRO A 13 -0.12 -8.42 8.00
CA PRO A 13 -0.48 -9.82 8.22
C PRO A 13 -1.93 -10.01 8.69
N THR A 14 -2.57 -8.97 9.25
CA THR A 14 -3.96 -9.02 9.73
C THR A 14 -4.99 -8.71 8.65
N SER A 15 -4.57 -8.21 7.48
CA SER A 15 -5.46 -7.93 6.35
C SER A 15 -6.23 -9.18 5.92
N GLY A 16 -7.47 -8.97 5.45
CA GLY A 16 -8.34 -10.07 5.03
C GLY A 16 -8.66 -11.08 6.14
N ARG A 17 -8.75 -10.64 7.41
CA ARG A 17 -8.88 -11.53 8.59
C ARG A 17 -7.71 -12.52 8.71
N GLY A 18 -6.50 -12.05 8.46
CA GLY A 18 -5.27 -12.84 8.55
C GLY A 18 -4.95 -13.67 7.30
N SER A 19 -5.73 -13.55 6.21
CA SER A 19 -5.41 -14.23 4.95
C SER A 19 -4.09 -13.74 4.35
N ALA A 20 -3.77 -12.45 4.49
CA ALA A 20 -2.52 -11.89 4.03
C ALA A 20 -1.29 -12.55 4.70
N GLY A 21 -1.35 -12.77 6.02
CA GLY A 21 -0.27 -13.46 6.73
C GLY A 21 -0.08 -14.91 6.26
N ARG A 22 -1.17 -15.60 5.95
CA ARG A 22 -1.14 -16.97 5.41
C ARG A 22 -0.66 -17.04 3.96
N ALA A 23 -0.86 -15.98 3.20
CA ALA A 23 -0.46 -15.90 1.79
C ALA A 23 1.04 -15.63 1.57
N VAL A 24 1.81 -15.31 2.63
CA VAL A 24 3.24 -14.98 2.50
C VAL A 24 4.03 -16.00 1.69
N PRO A 25 3.96 -17.32 1.95
CA PRO A 25 4.72 -18.29 1.16
C PRO A 25 4.32 -18.29 -0.33
N GLN A 26 3.05 -18.08 -0.63
CA GLN A 26 2.57 -18.00 -2.01
C GLN A 26 3.07 -16.72 -2.69
N ILE A 27 3.03 -15.58 -1.99
CA ILE A 27 3.57 -14.30 -2.48
C ILE A 27 5.06 -14.46 -2.82
N GLU A 28 5.85 -15.00 -1.89
CA GLU A 28 7.29 -15.22 -2.12
C GLU A 28 7.56 -16.11 -3.34
N ASN A 29 6.83 -17.23 -3.46
CA ASN A 29 7.00 -18.13 -4.59
C ASN A 29 6.67 -17.46 -5.93
N LEU A 30 5.58 -16.71 -5.99
CA LEU A 30 5.19 -15.97 -7.20
C LEU A 30 6.21 -14.87 -7.55
N LEU A 31 6.63 -14.06 -6.59
CA LEU A 31 7.60 -13.00 -6.84
C LEU A 31 8.94 -13.57 -7.33
N ARG A 32 9.40 -14.69 -6.75
CA ARG A 32 10.61 -15.41 -7.24
C ARG A 32 10.42 -15.98 -8.64
N ALA A 33 9.26 -16.60 -8.90
CA ALA A 33 8.95 -17.16 -10.23
C ALA A 33 8.95 -16.08 -11.33
N TYR A 34 8.54 -14.86 -11.00
CA TYR A 34 8.62 -13.71 -11.90
C TYR A 34 9.99 -13.01 -11.90
N GLY A 35 10.97 -13.50 -11.15
CA GLY A 35 12.35 -12.98 -11.15
C GLY A 35 12.51 -11.62 -10.47
N LEU A 36 11.61 -11.26 -9.57
CA LEU A 36 11.70 -9.98 -8.83
C LEU A 36 12.75 -10.05 -7.72
N ASN A 37 13.53 -8.99 -7.56
CA ASN A 37 14.43 -8.79 -6.44
C ASN A 37 13.67 -8.07 -5.32
N PHE A 38 13.29 -8.77 -4.26
CA PHE A 38 12.39 -8.23 -3.24
C PHE A 38 12.80 -8.56 -1.81
N GLU A 39 12.33 -7.71 -0.90
CA GLU A 39 12.33 -7.93 0.55
C GLU A 39 10.91 -7.78 1.09
N ILE A 40 10.48 -8.70 1.97
CA ILE A 40 9.18 -8.63 2.66
C ILE A 40 9.40 -8.18 4.09
N VAL A 41 8.64 -7.17 4.51
CA VAL A 41 8.54 -6.73 5.90
C VAL A 41 7.08 -6.74 6.34
N LYS A 42 6.81 -7.19 7.56
CA LYS A 42 5.45 -7.23 8.13
C LYS A 42 5.19 -6.01 8.99
N THR A 43 3.98 -5.48 8.89
CA THR A 43 3.53 -4.45 9.85
C THR A 43 3.17 -5.09 11.18
N GLU A 44 3.40 -4.37 12.27
CA GLU A 44 3.18 -4.85 13.65
C GLU A 44 2.09 -4.05 14.37
N TYR A 45 1.89 -2.79 13.98
CA TYR A 45 0.93 -1.87 14.61
C TYR A 45 0.34 -0.92 13.56
N PRO A 46 -0.76 -0.21 13.89
CA PRO A 46 -1.32 0.83 13.02
C PRO A 46 -0.28 1.91 12.66
N TRP A 47 -0.28 2.36 11.42
CA TRP A 47 0.68 3.32 10.84
C TRP A 47 2.11 2.81 10.64
N HIS A 48 2.42 1.57 11.00
CA HIS A 48 3.75 1.01 10.73
C HIS A 48 4.07 0.94 9.21
N ALA A 49 3.05 0.75 8.37
CA ALA A 49 3.27 0.76 6.92
C ALA A 49 3.77 2.12 6.41
N ALA A 50 3.36 3.24 7.03
CA ALA A 50 3.88 4.56 6.67
C ALA A 50 5.36 4.72 7.05
N GLU A 51 5.74 4.30 8.25
CA GLU A 51 7.14 4.33 8.70
C GLU A 51 8.04 3.47 7.80
N LEU A 52 7.58 2.26 7.47
CA LEU A 52 8.30 1.34 6.59
C LEU A 52 8.42 1.88 5.16
N ALA A 53 7.38 2.53 4.64
CA ALA A 53 7.40 3.12 3.31
C ALA A 53 8.36 4.31 3.23
N ARG A 54 8.34 5.20 4.24
CA ARG A 54 9.30 6.29 4.35
C ARG A 54 10.73 5.77 4.42
N LYS A 55 10.97 4.75 5.26
CA LYS A 55 12.30 4.11 5.37
C LYS A 55 12.73 3.49 4.05
N ALA A 56 11.87 2.71 3.38
CA ALA A 56 12.18 2.09 2.10
C ALA A 56 12.54 3.13 1.03
N THR A 57 11.90 4.31 1.05
CA THR A 57 12.24 5.42 0.15
C THR A 57 13.65 5.94 0.43
N THR A 58 14.03 6.13 1.70
CA THR A 58 15.38 6.60 2.07
C THR A 58 16.44 5.53 1.85
N ASP A 59 16.09 4.26 1.95
CA ASP A 59 16.99 3.13 1.66
C ASP A 59 17.22 2.92 0.15
N GLY A 60 16.48 3.65 -0.72
CA GLY A 60 16.69 3.66 -2.17
C GLY A 60 16.01 2.52 -2.93
N PHE A 61 14.93 1.94 -2.39
CA PHE A 61 14.12 0.96 -3.14
C PHE A 61 13.44 1.62 -4.35
N ASP A 62 13.39 0.92 -5.48
CA ASP A 62 12.76 1.41 -6.71
C ASP A 62 11.23 1.31 -6.68
N VAL A 63 10.72 0.32 -5.94
CA VAL A 63 9.29 0.06 -5.80
C VAL A 63 8.97 -0.28 -4.34
N VAL A 64 7.98 0.40 -3.78
CA VAL A 64 7.39 0.08 -2.47
C VAL A 64 6.00 -0.50 -2.70
N VAL A 65 5.78 -1.73 -2.25
CA VAL A 65 4.54 -2.47 -2.49
C VAL A 65 3.73 -2.56 -1.20
N ALA A 66 2.52 -2.05 -1.24
CA ALA A 66 1.53 -2.27 -0.18
C ALA A 66 0.83 -3.62 -0.40
N ALA A 67 1.15 -4.62 0.43
CA ALA A 67 0.48 -5.92 0.44
C ALA A 67 -0.54 -5.97 1.59
N GLY A 68 -1.79 -5.62 1.27
CA GLY A 68 -2.84 -5.46 2.28
C GLY A 68 -4.17 -5.03 1.67
N GLY A 69 -5.00 -4.37 2.47
CA GLY A 69 -6.22 -3.68 2.03
C GLY A 69 -5.99 -2.17 1.92
N ASP A 70 -7.09 -1.42 1.73
CA ASP A 70 -7.07 0.04 1.51
C ASP A 70 -6.37 0.82 2.63
N GLY A 71 -6.48 0.36 3.88
CA GLY A 71 -5.77 0.95 5.02
C GLY A 71 -4.25 0.87 4.86
N THR A 72 -3.74 -0.30 4.47
CA THR A 72 -2.29 -0.50 4.23
C THR A 72 -1.80 0.35 3.07
N VAL A 73 -2.58 0.45 1.99
CA VAL A 73 -2.28 1.31 0.84
C VAL A 73 -2.23 2.77 1.28
N ASN A 74 -3.23 3.23 2.05
CA ASN A 74 -3.29 4.62 2.52
C ASN A 74 -2.11 4.97 3.44
N GLU A 75 -1.76 4.10 4.40
CA GLU A 75 -0.57 4.29 5.24
C GLU A 75 0.71 4.37 4.39
N THR A 76 0.87 3.46 3.43
CA THR A 76 2.03 3.44 2.52
C THR A 76 2.13 4.75 1.73
N ILE A 77 1.00 5.24 1.16
CA ILE A 77 0.95 6.53 0.46
C ILE A 77 1.43 7.67 1.37
N ASN A 78 0.95 7.73 2.62
CA ASN A 78 1.36 8.78 3.54
C ASN A 78 2.87 8.73 3.82
N GLY A 79 3.44 7.55 4.05
CA GLY A 79 4.89 7.40 4.25
C GLY A 79 5.73 7.80 3.04
N LEU A 80 5.28 7.49 1.83
CA LEU A 80 5.91 7.93 0.59
C LEU A 80 5.86 9.46 0.45
N MET A 81 4.70 10.06 0.74
CA MET A 81 4.53 11.52 0.64
C MET A 81 5.34 12.27 1.69
N ASP A 82 5.45 11.74 2.92
CA ASP A 82 6.32 12.28 3.96
C ASP A 82 7.79 12.26 3.52
N ALA A 83 8.24 11.17 2.89
CA ALA A 83 9.59 11.09 2.33
C ALA A 83 9.80 12.10 1.20
N LYS A 84 8.80 12.33 0.35
CA LYS A 84 8.84 13.36 -0.71
C LYS A 84 8.97 14.77 -0.12
N GLU A 85 8.19 15.09 0.91
CA GLU A 85 8.28 16.38 1.59
C GLU A 85 9.68 16.61 2.21
N ALA A 86 10.33 15.52 2.62
CA ALA A 86 11.72 15.55 3.11
C ALA A 86 12.78 15.62 1.98
N GLY A 87 12.37 15.75 0.71
CA GLY A 87 13.26 15.93 -0.44
C GLY A 87 13.74 14.63 -1.10
N ASN A 88 13.19 13.46 -0.73
CA ASN A 88 13.57 12.20 -1.35
C ASN A 88 12.87 12.00 -2.72
N LEU A 89 13.53 11.27 -3.63
CA LEU A 89 12.90 10.78 -4.85
C LEU A 89 11.91 9.67 -4.51
N LEU A 90 10.71 9.74 -5.10
CA LEU A 90 9.68 8.73 -4.83
C LEU A 90 9.96 7.42 -5.59
N PRO A 91 9.93 6.27 -4.91
CA PRO A 91 9.76 4.98 -5.56
C PRO A 91 8.37 4.87 -6.19
N ALA A 92 8.19 3.91 -7.09
CA ALA A 92 6.85 3.58 -7.55
C ALA A 92 6.06 2.88 -6.44
N LEU A 93 4.75 3.16 -6.34
CA LEU A 93 3.84 2.41 -5.49
C LEU A 93 3.32 1.19 -6.24
N GLY A 94 3.56 0.00 -5.70
CA GLY A 94 2.91 -1.24 -6.10
C GLY A 94 1.79 -1.61 -5.11
N VAL A 95 0.85 -2.43 -5.55
CA VAL A 95 -0.22 -2.94 -4.68
C VAL A 95 -0.44 -4.42 -4.92
N LEU A 96 -0.48 -5.20 -3.83
CA LEU A 96 -0.96 -6.58 -3.80
C LEU A 96 -2.21 -6.65 -2.92
N SER A 97 -3.34 -6.92 -3.56
CA SER A 97 -4.66 -6.93 -2.92
C SER A 97 -4.86 -8.21 -2.12
N VAL A 98 -4.60 -8.15 -0.81
CA VAL A 98 -4.84 -9.25 0.13
C VAL A 98 -5.82 -8.84 1.25
N GLY A 99 -6.51 -7.73 1.05
CA GLY A 99 -7.60 -7.23 1.89
C GLY A 99 -8.98 -7.71 1.44
N ARG A 100 -10.04 -7.03 1.91
CA ARG A 100 -11.44 -7.37 1.58
C ARG A 100 -12.10 -6.37 0.62
N GLY A 101 -11.93 -5.07 0.85
CA GLY A 101 -12.47 -4.01 -0.02
C GLY A 101 -11.65 -3.90 -1.28
N ASN A 102 -10.41 -3.49 -1.13
CA ASN A 102 -9.45 -3.28 -2.21
C ASN A 102 -9.94 -2.22 -3.24
N ASP A 103 -10.65 -1.21 -2.73
CA ASP A 103 -11.26 -0.16 -3.55
C ASP A 103 -10.22 0.64 -4.32
N PHE A 104 -9.04 0.87 -3.72
CA PHE A 104 -7.92 1.51 -4.40
C PHE A 104 -7.46 0.68 -5.60
N ALA A 105 -7.23 -0.62 -5.40
CA ALA A 105 -6.78 -1.50 -6.48
C ALA A 105 -7.82 -1.57 -7.61
N PHE A 106 -9.10 -1.70 -7.25
CA PHE A 106 -10.21 -1.70 -8.21
C PHE A 106 -10.24 -0.41 -9.04
N SER A 107 -10.21 0.77 -8.38
CA SER A 107 -10.24 2.08 -9.07
C SER A 107 -9.03 2.27 -9.98
N MET A 108 -7.90 1.70 -9.61
CA MET A 108 -6.66 1.77 -10.39
C MET A 108 -6.55 0.70 -11.46
N GLY A 109 -7.55 -0.21 -11.60
CA GLY A 109 -7.48 -1.32 -12.56
C GLY A 109 -6.38 -2.33 -12.22
N ILE A 110 -5.97 -2.42 -10.95
CA ILE A 110 -4.99 -3.39 -10.48
C ILE A 110 -5.73 -4.70 -10.17
N PRO A 111 -5.27 -5.85 -10.69
CA PRO A 111 -5.90 -7.13 -10.40
C PRO A 111 -5.93 -7.43 -8.90
N THR A 112 -7.06 -7.91 -8.41
CA THR A 112 -7.22 -8.31 -7.01
C THR A 112 -6.86 -9.78 -6.75
N GLU A 113 -6.71 -10.56 -7.82
CA GLU A 113 -6.21 -11.93 -7.77
C GLU A 113 -4.68 -11.89 -7.59
N LEU A 114 -4.15 -12.70 -6.67
CA LEU A 114 -2.77 -12.60 -6.20
C LEU A 114 -1.73 -12.84 -7.30
N GLU A 115 -1.92 -13.88 -8.12
CA GLU A 115 -1.00 -14.22 -9.20
C GLU A 115 -0.98 -13.13 -10.27
N ALA A 116 -2.16 -12.66 -10.69
CA ALA A 116 -2.30 -11.56 -11.63
C ALA A 116 -1.68 -10.25 -11.09
N GLY A 117 -1.83 -9.98 -9.79
CA GLY A 117 -1.18 -8.86 -9.11
C GLY A 117 0.35 -8.96 -9.16
N CYS A 118 0.93 -10.11 -8.83
CA CYS A 118 2.38 -10.35 -8.93
C CYS A 118 2.88 -10.22 -10.38
N LYS A 119 2.13 -10.72 -11.35
CA LYS A 119 2.44 -10.56 -12.78
C LYS A 119 2.42 -9.09 -13.20
N THR A 120 1.46 -8.31 -12.69
CA THR A 120 1.37 -6.86 -12.95
C THR A 120 2.59 -6.13 -12.38
N LEU A 121 3.04 -6.46 -11.16
CA LEU A 121 4.28 -5.91 -10.62
C LEU A 121 5.49 -6.22 -11.51
N ALA A 122 5.61 -7.47 -11.95
CA ALA A 122 6.71 -7.90 -12.83
C ALA A 122 6.69 -7.23 -14.21
N SER A 123 5.51 -6.86 -14.72
CA SER A 123 5.39 -6.14 -16.00
C SER A 123 5.87 -4.69 -15.92
N ASN A 124 6.08 -4.17 -14.72
CA ASN A 124 6.57 -2.82 -14.43
C ASN A 124 5.83 -1.70 -15.19
N GLN A 125 4.56 -1.92 -15.51
CA GLN A 125 3.74 -0.88 -16.12
C GLN A 125 3.36 0.16 -15.06
N ARG A 126 3.66 1.43 -15.35
CA ARG A 126 3.47 2.53 -14.40
C ARG A 126 2.62 3.63 -15.01
N ARG A 127 1.89 4.30 -14.15
CA ARG A 127 1.19 5.55 -14.49
C ARG A 127 1.29 6.53 -13.34
N CYS A 128 1.24 7.81 -13.62
CA CYS A 128 1.09 8.84 -12.60
C CYS A 128 -0.37 8.90 -12.15
N ILE A 129 -0.55 9.14 -10.86
CA ILE A 129 -1.87 9.41 -10.25
C ILE A 129 -1.75 10.65 -9.37
N ASP A 130 -2.85 11.37 -9.24
CA ASP A 130 -2.94 12.48 -8.30
C ASP A 130 -3.14 11.95 -6.87
N ILE A 131 -2.49 12.61 -5.93
CA ILE A 131 -2.65 12.35 -4.49
C ILE A 131 -3.23 13.60 -3.84
N GLY A 132 -4.41 13.45 -3.24
CA GLY A 132 -5.04 14.53 -2.49
C GLY A 132 -4.49 14.65 -1.07
N ARG A 133 -4.65 15.83 -0.46
CA ARG A 133 -4.29 16.09 0.94
C ARG A 133 -5.43 16.81 1.65
N VAL A 134 -5.83 16.30 2.80
CA VAL A 134 -6.79 16.93 3.72
C VAL A 134 -6.00 17.57 4.86
N VAL A 135 -6.29 18.83 5.18
CA VAL A 135 -5.67 19.56 6.30
C VAL A 135 -6.78 20.11 7.20
N GLY A 136 -6.62 19.94 8.49
CA GLY A 136 -7.55 20.46 9.51
C GLY A 136 -8.24 19.38 10.31
N GLY A 137 -9.10 19.75 11.25
CA GLY A 137 -9.82 18.83 12.12
C GLY A 137 -8.88 17.90 12.89
N LEU A 138 -9.04 16.58 12.69
CA LEU A 138 -8.22 15.55 13.31
C LEU A 138 -6.81 15.44 12.70
N TYR A 139 -6.55 16.12 11.58
CA TYR A 139 -5.30 16.06 10.83
C TYR A 139 -4.71 17.47 10.62
N PRO A 140 -4.28 18.17 11.68
CA PRO A 140 -3.75 19.53 11.55
C PRO A 140 -2.47 19.59 10.70
N GLN A 141 -1.69 18.51 10.68
CA GLN A 141 -0.49 18.38 9.84
C GLN A 141 -0.81 17.89 8.42
N GLY A 142 -2.09 17.59 8.15
CA GLY A 142 -2.53 17.01 6.90
C GLY A 142 -2.46 15.49 6.87
N ARG A 143 -3.24 14.90 5.96
CA ARG A 143 -3.26 13.49 5.65
C ARG A 143 -3.46 13.29 4.17
N TYR A 144 -2.63 12.49 3.54
CA TYR A 144 -2.73 12.15 2.14
C TYR A 144 -3.74 11.04 1.89
N PHE A 145 -4.38 11.08 0.73
CA PHE A 145 -5.29 10.04 0.27
C PHE A 145 -5.15 9.85 -1.25
N GLY A 146 -5.21 8.60 -1.71
CA GLY A 146 -5.11 8.23 -3.11
C GLY A 146 -6.44 7.79 -3.73
N ASN A 147 -7.51 7.68 -2.93
CA ASN A 147 -8.81 7.18 -3.37
C ASN A 147 -9.90 8.25 -3.17
N GLY A 148 -10.48 8.34 -1.97
CA GLY A 148 -11.54 9.28 -1.68
C GLY A 148 -11.54 9.75 -0.23
N VAL A 149 -12.25 10.85 0.02
CA VAL A 149 -12.49 11.43 1.36
C VAL A 149 -13.99 11.51 1.58
N GLY A 150 -14.47 10.84 2.62
CA GLY A 150 -15.86 10.97 3.08
C GLY A 150 -16.03 12.24 3.91
N ILE A 151 -17.03 13.06 3.58
CA ILE A 151 -17.39 14.29 4.30
C ILE A 151 -18.87 14.21 4.67
N GLY A 152 -19.22 14.69 5.87
CA GLY A 152 -20.60 14.69 6.32
C GLY A 152 -21.13 13.28 6.61
N PHE A 153 -22.17 12.85 5.88
CA PHE A 153 -22.85 11.55 6.11
C PHE A 153 -21.88 10.36 6.01
N ASP A 154 -21.03 10.33 5.00
CA ASP A 154 -20.07 9.25 4.79
C ASP A 154 -19.09 9.12 5.97
N ALA A 155 -18.63 10.25 6.52
CA ALA A 155 -17.78 10.24 7.69
C ALA A 155 -18.51 9.68 8.92
N VAL A 156 -19.78 10.04 9.12
CA VAL A 156 -20.61 9.50 10.22
C VAL A 156 -20.78 7.99 10.09
N VAL A 157 -21.10 7.50 8.90
CA VAL A 157 -21.23 6.05 8.64
C VAL A 157 -19.90 5.34 8.93
N GLY A 158 -18.78 5.90 8.54
CA GLY A 158 -17.45 5.36 8.82
C GLY A 158 -17.17 5.25 10.32
N PHE A 159 -17.49 6.28 11.11
CA PHE A 159 -17.31 6.27 12.56
C PHE A 159 -18.24 5.26 13.27
N GLU A 160 -19.50 5.16 12.86
CA GLU A 160 -20.43 4.18 13.42
C GLU A 160 -20.01 2.74 13.08
N ALA A 161 -19.53 2.49 11.87
CA ALA A 161 -19.01 1.19 11.46
C ALA A 161 -17.80 0.73 12.30
N LEU A 162 -16.95 1.66 12.77
CA LEU A 162 -15.84 1.33 13.66
C LEU A 162 -16.32 0.84 15.04
N LYS A 163 -17.46 1.32 15.53
CA LYS A 163 -18.05 0.88 16.82
C LYS A 163 -18.59 -0.55 16.75
N LEU A 164 -19.03 -1.00 15.57
CA LEU A 164 -19.60 -2.33 15.37
C LEU A 164 -18.54 -3.45 15.25
N LYS A 165 -17.26 -3.10 15.17
CA LYS A 165 -16.15 -4.06 15.00
C LYS A 165 -15.54 -4.55 16.31
N ARG A 166 -16.18 -4.27 17.44
CA ARG A 166 -15.76 -4.76 18.77
C ARG A 166 -16.48 -6.05 19.13
#